data_fafbbf6a2e5311fde312ef05abb06563
#
_entry.id   fafbbf6a2e5311fde312ef05abb06563
#
_cell.length_a   1.000
_cell.length_b   1.000
_cell.length_c   1.000
_cell.angle_alpha   90.00
_cell.angle_beta   90.00
_cell.angle_gamma   90.00
#
_symmetry.space_group_name_H-M   'P 1'
#
loop_
_entity.id
_entity.type
_entity.pdbx_description
1 polymer ?
#
loop_
_entity_poly.entity_id
_entity_poly.type
_entity_poly.pdbx_seq_one_letter_code
_entity_poly.pdbx_strand_id
1 'polypeptide(L)' 'MNTKYQGLVKDRMNGNKVVYRSRPSTWEEAHTKAERKARSLGCGDRFAITIIMEEEGGRK' A
#
# COMPACT_ATOMS: atom_id res chain seq x y z
N MET A 1 0.13 17.04 14.53
CA MET A 1 0.79 15.91 14.07
C MET A 1 -0.10 14.96 13.35
N ASN A 2 0.05 14.85 12.08
CA ASN A 2 -0.79 13.99 11.29
C ASN A 2 0.04 12.88 10.68
N THR A 3 -0.27 11.67 11.12
CA THR A 3 0.38 10.52 10.55
C THR A 3 -0.48 9.98 9.43
N LYS A 4 0.12 9.77 8.29
CA LYS A 4 -0.60 9.24 7.16
C LYS A 4 0.02 7.93 6.74
N TYR A 5 -0.78 7.13 6.08
CA TYR A 5 -0.38 5.79 5.69
C TYR A 5 -0.58 5.62 4.19
N GLN A 6 0.30 4.84 3.60
CA GLN A 6 0.15 4.47 2.19
C GLN A 6 0.08 2.96 2.09
N GLY A 7 -0.83 2.50 1.23
CA GLY A 7 -0.93 1.09 0.95
C GLY A 7 -0.16 0.75 -0.31
N LEU A 8 0.66 -0.28 -0.22
CA LEU A 8 1.44 -0.75 -1.34
C LEU A 8 1.01 -2.15 -1.71
N VAL A 9 0.97 -2.41 -3.00
CA VAL A 9 0.74 -3.76 -3.51
C VAL A 9 2.02 -4.20 -4.19
N LYS A 10 2.53 -5.36 -3.77
CA LYS A 10 3.77 -5.89 -4.31
C LYS A 10 3.50 -7.17 -5.06
N ASP A 11 4.16 -7.35 -6.19
CA ASP A 11 4.03 -8.54 -6.99
C ASP A 11 5.10 -9.54 -6.55
N ARG A 12 4.67 -10.58 -5.85
CA ARG A 12 5.61 -11.55 -5.29
C ARG A 12 6.29 -12.38 -6.38
N MET A 13 5.63 -12.54 -7.49
CA MET A 13 6.21 -13.31 -8.59
C MET A 13 7.19 -12.48 -9.39
N ASN A 14 7.28 -11.21 -9.11
CA ASN A 14 8.21 -10.34 -9.82
C ASN A 14 9.19 -9.70 -8.83
N GLY A 15 9.66 -10.49 -7.87
CA GLY A 15 10.63 -10.02 -6.92
C GLY A 15 10.11 -8.98 -5.95
N ASN A 16 8.84 -9.06 -5.59
CA ASN A 16 8.22 -8.13 -4.67
C ASN A 16 8.24 -6.69 -5.20
N LYS A 17 8.08 -6.57 -6.50
CA LYS A 17 8.04 -5.26 -7.12
C LYS A 17 6.76 -4.54 -6.73
N VAL A 18 6.88 -3.26 -6.37
CA VAL A 18 5.71 -2.45 -6.03
C VAL A 18 4.98 -2.10 -7.33
N VAL A 19 3.74 -2.56 -7.43
CA VAL A 19 2.92 -2.31 -8.62
C VAL A 19 1.81 -1.29 -8.37
N TYR A 20 1.62 -0.89 -7.11
CA TYR A 20 0.60 0.08 -6.77
C TYR A 20 0.97 0.77 -5.47
N ARG A 21 0.70 2.07 -5.40
CA ARG A 21 0.91 2.85 -4.20
C ARG A 21 -0.27 3.80 -4.06
N SER A 22 -0.96 3.71 -2.93
CA SER A 22 -2.08 4.61 -2.68
C SER A 22 -1.56 5.96 -2.21
N ARG A 23 -2.44 6.94 -2.25
CA ARG A 23 -2.10 8.25 -1.71
C ARG A 23 -2.08 8.18 -0.18
N PRO A 24 -1.32 9.08 0.45
CA PRO A 24 -1.34 9.12 1.92
C PRO A 24 -2.74 9.39 2.44
N SER A 25 -3.16 8.58 3.40
CA SER A 25 -4.50 8.71 3.98
C SER A 25 -4.50 7.97 5.29
N THR A 26 -5.69 7.72 5.83
CA THR A 26 -5.78 6.96 7.07
C THR A 26 -5.36 5.51 6.81
N TRP A 27 -5.03 4.82 7.90
CA TRP A 27 -4.63 3.43 7.78
C TRP A 27 -5.71 2.59 7.11
N GLU A 28 -6.96 2.82 7.53
CA GLU A 28 -8.06 2.04 6.98
C GLU A 28 -8.24 2.30 5.50
N GLU A 29 -8.14 3.55 5.09
CA GLU A 29 -8.27 3.86 3.68
C GLU A 29 -7.12 3.29 2.87
N ALA A 30 -5.92 3.38 3.40
CA ALA A 30 -4.77 2.84 2.71
C ALA A 30 -4.91 1.34 2.54
N HIS A 31 -5.33 0.66 3.59
CA HIS A 31 -5.51 -0.79 3.54
C HIS A 31 -6.62 -1.16 2.54
N THR A 32 -7.74 -0.46 2.60
CA THR A 32 -8.87 -0.76 1.72
C THR A 32 -8.48 -0.58 0.26
N LYS A 33 -7.79 0.51 -0.04
CA LYS A 33 -7.40 0.77 -1.42
C LYS A 33 -6.40 -0.26 -1.92
N ALA A 34 -5.43 -0.61 -1.07
CA ALA A 34 -4.46 -1.61 -1.47
C ALA A 34 -5.12 -2.96 -1.68
N GLU A 35 -6.06 -3.31 -0.80
CA GLU A 35 -6.75 -4.59 -0.92
C GLU A 35 -7.57 -4.65 -2.20
N ARG A 36 -8.28 -3.58 -2.51
CA ARG A 36 -9.06 -3.53 -3.74
C ARG A 36 -8.17 -3.69 -4.95
N LYS A 37 -7.03 -2.99 -4.94
CA LYS A 37 -6.13 -3.06 -6.09
C LYS A 37 -5.57 -4.46 -6.25
N ALA A 38 -5.18 -5.07 -5.14
CA ALA A 38 -4.63 -6.42 -5.20
C ALA A 38 -5.65 -7.40 -5.78
N ARG A 39 -6.90 -7.27 -5.37
CA ARG A 39 -7.94 -8.14 -5.90
C ARG A 39 -8.18 -7.88 -7.38
N SER A 40 -8.08 -6.62 -7.78
CA SER A 40 -8.27 -6.26 -9.17
C SER A 40 -7.16 -6.83 -10.05
N LEU A 41 -5.96 -6.88 -9.53
CA LEU A 41 -4.83 -7.38 -10.30
C LEU A 41 -4.81 -8.89 -10.41
N GLY A 42 -5.32 -9.58 -9.40
CA GLY A 42 -5.35 -11.02 -9.43
C GLY A 42 -5.78 -11.56 -8.09
N CYS A 43 -5.91 -12.86 -8.03
CA CYS A 43 -6.33 -13.51 -6.79
C CYS A 43 -5.22 -14.42 -6.31
N GLY A 44 -5.37 -14.92 -5.09
CA GLY A 44 -4.38 -15.77 -4.51
C GLY A 44 -3.28 -14.97 -3.85
N ASP A 45 -2.12 -15.59 -3.70
CA ASP A 45 -1.03 -15.01 -2.93
C ASP A 45 -0.01 -14.29 -3.79
N ARG A 46 -0.34 -14.04 -5.03
CA ARG A 46 0.62 -13.38 -5.92
C ARG A 46 0.93 -11.96 -5.48
N PHE A 47 -0.08 -11.25 -5.00
CA PHE A 47 0.09 -9.85 -4.63
C PHE A 47 0.02 -9.70 -3.11
N ALA A 48 1.00 -9.04 -2.55
CA ALA A 48 1.07 -8.79 -1.12
C ALA A 48 0.76 -7.33 -0.83
N ILE A 49 0.09 -7.09 0.29
CA ILE A 49 -0.27 -5.76 0.72
C ILE A 49 0.65 -5.35 1.86
N THR A 50 1.21 -4.15 1.75
CA THR A 50 2.06 -3.59 2.78
C THR A 50 1.57 -2.18 3.07
N ILE A 51 1.46 -1.86 4.36
CA ILE A 51 1.08 -0.52 4.77
C ILE A 51 2.30 0.15 5.37
N ILE A 52 2.67 1.30 4.81
CA ILE A 52 3.79 2.06 5.36
C ILE A 52 3.25 3.33 5.98
N MET A 53 3.96 3.80 6.98
CA MET A 53 3.60 5.01 7.69
C MET A 53 4.43 6.16 7.14
N GLU A 54 3.76 7.26 6.85
CA GLU A 54 4.42 8.44 6.34
C GLU A 54 4.11 9.59 7.27
N GLU A 55 5.13 10.13 7.90
CA GLU A 55 4.96 11.25 8.80
C GLU A 55 5.06 12.55 8.04
N GLU A 56 4.08 13.37 8.28
CA GLU A 56 4.06 14.65 7.63
C GLU A 56 4.88 15.66 8.44
N GLY A 57 5.63 16.48 7.74
CA GLY A 57 6.42 17.48 8.40
C GLY A 57 7.68 16.95 9.04
N GLY A 58 7.98 15.80 8.75
CA GLY A 58 9.13 15.20 9.29
C GLY A 58 10.39 15.72 8.72
N ARG A 59 11.08 15.85 8.66
CA ARG A 59 12.18 16.10 8.13
C ARG A 59 12.77 16.69 7.49
N LYS A 60 13.06 16.68 7.47
CA LYS A 60 13.56 17.31 6.94
C LYS A 60 14.11 17.30 6.54
#